data_02396ba4d275420228608619ea6bb710
#
_entry.id   02396ba4d275420228608619ea6bb710
#
_cell.length_a   1.000
_cell.length_b   1.000
_cell.length_c   1.000
_cell.angle_alpha   90.00
_cell.angle_beta   90.00
_cell.angle_gamma   90.00
#
_symmetry.space_group_name_H-M   'P 1'
#
loop_
_entity.id
_entity.type
_entity.pdbx_description
1 polymer ?
#
loop_
_entity_poly.entity_id
_entity_poly.type
_entity_poly.pdbx_seq_one_letter_code
_entity_poly.pdbx_strand_id
1 'polypeptide(L)'
;MSLSTHVLDATAGTPAAGVGVTLTDRAGAELTRAVTDDDGRVARFEVDLPAGVYRLHFDTGAYFAALGVATFYPEVIVAFETTDVGAKYHVPVLLSPFAYSTYRGS
;
A
#
# COMPACT_ATOMS: atom_id res chain seq x y z
N MET A 1 -10.41 -13.93 0.07
CA MET A 1 -9.58 -13.29 -0.95
C MET A 1 -8.14 -13.20 -0.49
N SER A 2 -7.20 -13.02 -1.38
CA SER A 2 -5.82 -12.65 -1.03
C SER A 2 -5.55 -11.21 -1.45
N LEU A 3 -4.76 -10.50 -0.64
CA LEU A 3 -4.41 -9.11 -0.86
C LEU A 3 -2.90 -8.94 -0.76
N SER A 4 -2.32 -8.23 -1.70
CA SER A 4 -0.89 -7.91 -1.74
C SER A 4 -0.67 -6.49 -2.24
N THR A 5 0.51 -5.96 -1.99
CA THR A 5 0.93 -4.67 -2.51
C THR A 5 2.38 -4.70 -2.96
N HIS A 6 2.75 -3.76 -3.79
CA HIS A 6 4.13 -3.54 -4.23
C HIS A 6 4.35 -2.03 -4.34
N VAL A 7 5.27 -1.51 -3.55
CA VAL A 7 5.57 -0.08 -3.52
C VAL A 7 6.91 0.16 -4.22
N LEU A 8 6.89 1.04 -5.21
CA LEU A 8 8.05 1.39 -6.02
C LEU A 8 8.35 2.87 -5.85
N ASP A 9 9.63 3.17 -5.59
CA ASP A 9 10.14 4.54 -5.58
C ASP A 9 10.51 4.92 -7.02
N ALA A 10 9.64 5.67 -7.68
CA ALA A 10 9.80 6.02 -9.08
C ALA A 10 10.94 7.03 -9.30
N THR A 11 11.31 7.80 -8.27
CA THR A 11 12.41 8.76 -8.36
C THR A 11 13.76 8.04 -8.30
N ALA A 12 13.89 7.11 -7.35
CA ALA A 12 15.11 6.33 -7.20
C ALA A 12 15.22 5.20 -8.23
N GLY A 13 14.11 4.76 -8.81
CA GLY A 13 14.06 3.61 -9.72
C GLY A 13 14.23 2.28 -9.00
N THR A 14 13.88 2.22 -7.71
CA THR A 14 14.06 1.04 -6.86
C THR A 14 12.78 0.71 -6.08
N PRO A 15 12.64 -0.52 -5.57
CA PRO A 15 11.58 -0.83 -4.63
C PRO A 15 11.65 0.05 -3.37
N ALA A 16 10.51 0.40 -2.82
CA ALA A 16 10.43 1.15 -1.56
C ALA A 16 10.31 0.16 -0.39
N ALA A 17 11.44 -0.16 0.24
CA ALA A 17 11.49 -1.02 1.40
C ALA A 17 11.18 -0.24 2.68
N GLY A 18 10.59 -0.92 3.67
CA GLY A 18 10.37 -0.33 4.98
C GLY A 18 9.18 0.62 5.07
N VAL A 19 8.26 0.59 4.10
CA VAL A 19 7.04 1.39 4.14
C VAL A 19 6.00 0.72 5.00
N GLY A 20 5.51 1.42 6.03
CA GLY A 20 4.39 0.95 6.85
C GLY A 20 3.09 0.97 6.05
N VAL A 21 2.35 -0.13 6.09
CA VAL A 21 1.08 -0.28 5.37
C VAL A 21 0.02 -0.76 6.36
N THR A 22 -1.08 -0.03 6.46
CA THR A 22 -2.21 -0.38 7.34
C THR A 22 -3.44 -0.62 6.48
N LEU A 23 -4.12 -1.74 6.71
CA LEU A 23 -5.40 -2.05 6.07
C LEU A 23 -6.53 -1.69 7.02
N THR A 24 -7.47 -0.90 6.53
CA THR A 24 -8.68 -0.53 7.27
C THR A 24 -9.92 -0.95 6.50
N ASP A 25 -11.02 -1.13 7.22
CA ASP A 25 -12.33 -1.36 6.62
C ASP A 25 -12.99 -0.04 6.20
N ARG A 26 -14.20 -0.13 5.67
CA ARG A 26 -14.96 1.04 5.22
C ARG A 26 -15.22 2.04 6.34
N ALA A 27 -15.39 1.59 7.57
CA ALA A 27 -15.63 2.45 8.73
C ALA A 27 -14.35 3.05 9.30
N GLY A 28 -13.18 2.62 8.81
CA GLY A 28 -11.89 3.11 9.27
C GLY A 28 -11.26 2.27 10.37
N ALA A 29 -11.86 1.13 10.73
CA ALA A 29 -11.26 0.24 11.72
C ALA A 29 -10.01 -0.45 11.15
N GLU A 30 -8.93 -0.46 11.91
CA GLU A 30 -7.71 -1.14 11.51
C GLU A 30 -7.92 -2.66 11.57
N LEU A 31 -7.61 -3.34 10.47
CA LEU A 31 -7.76 -4.79 10.35
C LEU A 31 -6.43 -5.50 10.51
N THR A 32 -5.39 -4.96 9.89
CA THR A 32 -4.02 -5.48 9.98
C THR A 32 -3.03 -4.42 9.51
N ARG A 33 -1.76 -4.65 9.82
CA ARG A 33 -0.67 -3.80 9.32
C ARG A 33 0.52 -4.66 8.95
N ALA A 34 1.36 -4.13 8.06
CA ALA A 34 2.56 -4.78 7.59
C ALA A 34 3.60 -3.72 7.21
N VAL A 35 4.80 -4.17 6.87
CA VAL A 35 5.88 -3.31 6.39
C VAL A 35 6.40 -3.92 5.10
N THR A 36 6.66 -3.11 4.08
CA THR A 36 7.20 -3.63 2.83
C THR A 36 8.59 -4.21 3.04
N ASP A 37 8.85 -5.32 2.36
CA ASP A 37 10.15 -6.00 2.40
C ASP A 37 11.18 -5.31 1.49
N ASP A 38 12.35 -5.93 1.31
CA ASP A 38 13.43 -5.38 0.48
C ASP A 38 13.04 -5.23 -0.99
N ASP A 39 12.04 -5.97 -1.46
CA ASP A 39 11.48 -5.84 -2.79
C ASP A 39 10.33 -4.82 -2.87
N GLY A 40 10.04 -4.13 -1.78
CA GLY A 40 8.93 -3.19 -1.70
C GLY A 40 7.57 -3.87 -1.62
N ARG A 41 7.51 -5.13 -1.24
CA ARG A 41 6.29 -5.93 -1.27
C ARG A 41 5.77 -6.24 0.13
N VAL A 42 4.45 -6.31 0.22
CA VAL A 42 3.75 -7.15 1.19
C VAL A 42 3.11 -8.26 0.36
N ALA A 43 3.74 -9.42 0.35
CA ALA A 43 3.36 -10.52 -0.54
C ALA A 43 1.97 -11.05 -0.24
N ARG A 44 1.55 -10.97 1.03
CA ARG A 44 0.22 -11.35 1.46
C ARG A 44 -0.10 -10.71 2.81
N PHE A 45 -1.26 -10.08 2.90
CA PHE A 45 -1.80 -9.64 4.18
C PHE A 45 -2.46 -10.81 4.90
N GLU A 46 -2.08 -11.02 6.16
CA GLU A 46 -2.58 -12.12 7.00
C GLU A 46 -3.96 -11.78 7.58
N VAL A 47 -4.97 -11.78 6.72
CA VAL A 47 -6.33 -11.47 7.10
C VAL A 47 -7.32 -12.11 6.13
N ASP A 48 -8.42 -12.64 6.67
CA ASP A 48 -9.57 -13.10 5.90
C ASP A 48 -10.61 -12.00 5.87
N LEU A 49 -11.00 -11.59 4.65
CA LEU A 49 -11.90 -10.47 4.47
C LEU A 49 -13.11 -10.85 3.62
N PRO A 50 -14.32 -10.45 4.03
CA PRO A 50 -15.49 -10.51 3.15
C PRO A 50 -15.35 -9.50 2.01
N ALA A 51 -16.17 -9.66 0.97
CA ALA A 51 -16.29 -8.67 -0.08
C ALA A 51 -16.73 -7.32 0.51
N GLY A 52 -16.16 -6.23 0.04
CA GLY A 52 -16.45 -4.89 0.54
C GLY A 52 -15.44 -3.85 0.14
N VAL A 53 -15.57 -2.71 0.76
CA VAL A 53 -14.68 -1.56 0.54
C VAL A 53 -13.63 -1.52 1.65
N TYR A 54 -12.37 -1.36 1.25
CA TYR A 54 -11.21 -1.30 2.14
C TYR A 54 -10.31 -0.16 1.74
N ARG A 55 -9.39 0.23 2.64
CA ARG A 55 -8.37 1.21 2.36
C ARG A 55 -7.01 0.70 2.81
N LEU A 56 -6.01 0.89 1.95
CA LEU A 56 -4.60 0.72 2.29
C LEU A 56 -4.01 2.10 2.57
N HIS A 57 -3.41 2.25 3.74
CA HIS A 57 -2.72 3.47 4.16
C HIS A 57 -1.22 3.20 4.13
N PHE A 58 -0.51 3.93 3.29
CA PHE A 58 0.94 3.83 3.14
C PHE A 58 1.59 5.01 3.84
N ASP A 59 2.44 4.76 4.83
CA ASP A 59 3.18 5.79 5.55
C ASP A 59 4.39 6.28 4.74
N THR A 60 4.10 6.95 3.64
CA THR A 60 5.09 7.42 2.69
C THR A 60 5.87 8.62 3.20
N GLY A 61 5.26 9.44 4.06
CA GLY A 61 5.96 10.55 4.71
C GLY A 61 7.14 10.08 5.54
N ALA A 62 6.98 9.02 6.32
CA ALA A 62 8.05 8.43 7.10
C ALA A 62 9.14 7.84 6.20
N TYR A 63 8.76 7.20 5.10
CA TYR A 63 9.70 6.64 4.13
C TYR A 63 10.62 7.73 3.56
N PHE A 64 10.05 8.83 3.06
CA PHE A 64 10.83 9.93 2.50
C PHE A 64 11.63 10.69 3.57
N ALA A 65 11.07 10.86 4.77
CA ALA A 65 11.77 11.50 5.88
C ALA A 65 13.05 10.75 6.25
N ALA A 66 13.01 9.42 6.27
CA ALA A 66 14.19 8.59 6.52
C ALA A 66 15.27 8.75 5.44
N LEU A 67 14.88 9.13 4.22
CA LEU A 67 15.81 9.43 3.13
C LEU A 67 16.26 10.89 3.09
N GLY A 68 15.73 11.73 3.97
CA GLY A 68 15.99 13.17 3.95
C GLY A 68 15.36 13.89 2.77
N VAL A 69 14.29 13.35 2.21
CA VAL A 69 13.60 13.88 1.03
C VAL A 69 12.29 14.53 1.44
N ALA A 70 12.09 15.80 1.06
CA ALA A 70 10.83 16.50 1.26
C ALA A 70 9.75 15.92 0.36
N THR A 71 8.55 15.75 0.90
CA THR A 71 7.38 15.28 0.15
C THR A 71 6.17 16.15 0.43
N PHE A 72 5.30 16.27 -0.57
CA PHE A 72 4.03 17.00 -0.40
C PHE A 72 2.96 16.11 0.25
N TYR A 73 2.98 14.80 -0.03
CA TYR A 73 1.98 13.87 0.46
C TYR A 73 2.51 13.14 1.70
N PRO A 74 1.93 13.40 2.89
CA PRO A 74 2.41 12.76 4.12
C PRO A 74 2.07 11.28 4.20
N GLU A 75 1.08 10.85 3.43
CA GLU A 75 0.63 9.47 3.33
C GLU A 75 -0.08 9.25 2.00
N VAL A 76 -0.21 8.00 1.60
CA VAL A 76 -1.02 7.61 0.44
C VAL A 76 -2.12 6.69 0.92
N ILE A 77 -3.37 7.02 0.57
CA ILE A 77 -4.53 6.20 0.91
C ILE A 77 -5.16 5.73 -0.37
N VAL A 78 -5.28 4.41 -0.53
CA VAL A 78 -5.90 3.80 -1.70
C VAL A 78 -7.15 3.05 -1.23
N ALA A 79 -8.32 3.56 -1.65
CA ALA A 79 -9.58 2.87 -1.44
C ALA A 79 -9.85 1.92 -2.62
N PHE A 80 -10.29 0.72 -2.32
CA PHE A 80 -10.60 -0.28 -3.34
C PHE A 80 -11.78 -1.13 -2.89
N GLU A 81 -12.44 -1.74 -3.86
CA GLU A 81 -13.59 -2.60 -3.60
C GLU A 81 -13.30 -4.01 -4.07
N THR A 82 -13.60 -4.99 -3.21
CA THR A 82 -13.49 -6.41 -3.51
C THR A 82 -14.90 -6.99 -3.67
N THR A 83 -15.11 -7.76 -4.74
CA THR A 83 -16.40 -8.36 -5.05
C THR A 83 -16.38 -9.88 -5.08
N ASP A 84 -15.20 -10.47 -5.24
CA ASP A 84 -14.99 -11.91 -5.32
C ASP A 84 -14.05 -12.37 -4.21
N VAL A 85 -14.61 -13.09 -3.22
CA VAL A 85 -13.83 -13.58 -2.06
C VAL A 85 -12.79 -14.63 -2.44
N GLY A 86 -12.88 -15.24 -3.62
CA GLY A 86 -11.90 -16.19 -4.14
C GLY A 86 -10.79 -15.57 -4.98
N ALA A 87 -10.90 -14.27 -5.31
CA ALA A 87 -9.97 -13.61 -6.19
C ALA A 87 -8.70 -13.14 -5.46
N LYS A 88 -7.66 -12.87 -6.25
CA LYS A 88 -6.46 -12.19 -5.81
C LYS A 88 -6.59 -10.71 -6.12
N TYR A 89 -6.26 -9.87 -5.14
CA TYR A 89 -6.23 -8.42 -5.29
C TYR A 89 -4.82 -7.93 -5.05
N HIS A 90 -4.27 -7.22 -6.01
CA HIS A 90 -2.93 -6.67 -5.95
C HIS A 90 -3.01 -5.16 -6.21
N VAL A 91 -2.49 -4.36 -5.28
CA VAL A 91 -2.59 -2.90 -5.29
C VAL A 91 -1.17 -2.32 -5.32
N PRO A 92 -0.56 -2.13 -6.51
CA PRO A 92 0.74 -1.49 -6.62
C PRO A 92 0.63 0.01 -6.42
N VAL A 93 1.69 0.61 -5.88
CA VAL A 93 1.82 2.06 -5.71
C VAL A 93 3.18 2.51 -6.23
N LEU A 94 3.17 3.52 -7.10
CA LEU A 94 4.38 4.18 -7.55
C LEU A 94 4.49 5.50 -6.82
N LEU A 95 5.60 5.69 -6.10
CA LEU A 95 5.85 6.88 -5.28
C LEU A 95 6.86 7.81 -5.94
N SER A 96 6.61 9.10 -5.79
CA SER A 96 7.62 10.15 -5.90
C SER A 96 7.30 11.22 -4.85
N PRO A 97 8.22 12.17 -4.58
CA PRO A 97 7.98 13.15 -3.51
C PRO A 97 6.74 14.04 -3.68
N PHE A 98 6.33 14.30 -4.92
CA PHE A 98 5.24 15.23 -5.22
C PHE A 98 4.15 14.61 -6.10
N ALA A 99 4.15 13.29 -6.29
CA ALA A 99 3.14 12.58 -7.06
C ALA A 99 3.13 11.11 -6.68
N TYR A 100 2.01 10.45 -6.91
CA TYR A 100 1.94 8.99 -6.81
C TYR A 100 0.85 8.49 -7.75
N SER A 101 0.93 7.22 -8.08
CA SER A 101 -0.09 6.53 -8.85
C SER A 101 -0.30 5.12 -8.33
N THR A 102 -1.48 4.60 -8.62
CA THR A 102 -1.86 3.24 -8.28
C THR A 102 -2.69 2.65 -9.39
N TYR A 103 -2.75 1.32 -9.46
CA TYR A 103 -3.57 0.62 -10.42
C TYR A 103 -3.92 -0.76 -9.87
N ARG A 104 -4.87 -1.44 -10.48
CA ARG A 104 -5.14 -2.82 -10.12
C ARG A 104 -4.15 -3.72 -10.83
N GLY A 105 -3.25 -4.34 -10.07
CA GLY A 105 -2.30 -5.32 -10.58
C GLY A 105 -2.97 -6.66 -10.89
N SER A 106 -2.32 -7.44 -11.69
CA SER A 106 -2.79 -8.78 -12.05
C SER A 106 -2.22 -9.86 -11.14
#